data_be4e31fc70504ed6456efc5041bf1fca
#
_entry.id   be4e31fc70504ed6456efc5041bf1fca
#
_cell.length_a   1.000
_cell.length_b   1.000
_cell.length_c   1.000
_cell.angle_alpha   90.00
_cell.angle_beta   90.00
_cell.angle_gamma   90.00
#
_symmetry.space_group_name_H-M   'P 1'
#
loop_
_entity.id
_entity.type
_entity.pdbx_description
1 polymer ?
#
loop_
_entity_poly.entity_id
_entity_poly.type
_entity_poly.pdbx_seq_one_letter_code
_entity_poly.pdbx_strand_id
1 'polypeptide(L)'
;MEFTGFPFLTAILLSCVTGLFVILCIPEARQDKIKWVSAVFSGITLVLSVYLFLAYDKSQGGLQFVEKYQWVESFGITYLNAADGFNLPMLLLTGIVFFTGVLTMWELDYRVKEFFALYFLLVAGVFGLFMSMDLFFIFVWYDVSLFPMYLLIAIWGSTRKEYGA
;
A
#
# COMPACT_ATOMS: atom_id res chain seq x y z
N MET A 1 24.25 4.96 3.39
CA MET A 1 23.36 4.24 2.49
C MET A 1 23.85 2.80 2.44
N GLU A 2 23.17 1.90 3.12
CA GLU A 2 23.45 0.46 2.99
C GLU A 2 22.30 -0.15 2.23
N PHE A 3 22.47 -0.32 0.92
CA PHE A 3 21.58 -1.12 0.09
C PHE A 3 22.15 -2.50 -0.06
N THR A 4 21.48 -3.49 0.43
CA THR A 4 21.75 -4.89 0.10
C THR A 4 20.91 -5.34 -1.10
N GLY A 5 20.95 -4.61 -2.22
CA GLY A 5 20.25 -4.98 -3.44
C GLY A 5 19.21 -3.97 -3.93
N PHE A 6 18.31 -4.39 -4.83
CA PHE A 6 17.21 -3.57 -5.34
C PHE A 6 16.19 -3.27 -4.23
N PRO A 7 15.68 -2.00 -4.08
CA PRO A 7 14.76 -1.60 -3.02
C PRO A 7 13.33 -2.11 -3.28
N PHE A 8 13.09 -3.39 -3.04
CA PHE A 8 11.80 -4.04 -3.33
C PHE A 8 10.65 -3.51 -2.47
N LEU A 9 10.91 -3.20 -1.19
CA LEU A 9 9.88 -2.67 -0.28
C LEU A 9 9.46 -1.26 -0.72
N THR A 10 10.43 -0.41 -1.00
CA THR A 10 10.14 0.93 -1.57
C THR A 10 9.48 0.82 -2.95
N ALA A 11 9.80 -0.18 -3.78
CA ALA A 11 9.15 -0.39 -5.07
C ALA A 11 7.65 -0.72 -4.94
N ILE A 12 7.26 -1.50 -3.92
CA ILE A 12 5.85 -1.77 -3.60
C ILE A 12 5.12 -0.46 -3.24
N LEU A 13 5.68 0.35 -2.33
CA LEU A 13 5.11 1.65 -1.98
C LEU A 13 5.01 2.57 -3.19
N LEU A 14 6.06 2.65 -4.00
CA LEU A 14 6.07 3.46 -5.21
C LEU A 14 5.03 2.99 -6.22
N SER A 15 4.77 1.69 -6.36
CA SER A 15 3.73 1.19 -7.26
C SER A 15 2.33 1.65 -6.82
N CYS A 16 2.04 1.67 -5.51
CA CYS A 16 0.78 2.20 -4.99
C CYS A 16 0.67 3.72 -5.19
N VAL A 17 1.72 4.46 -4.84
CA VAL A 17 1.75 5.94 -4.95
C VAL A 17 1.69 6.38 -6.41
N THR A 18 2.45 5.76 -7.31
CA THR A 18 2.38 6.07 -8.75
C THR A 18 1.03 5.72 -9.35
N GLY A 19 0.43 4.59 -8.96
CA GLY A 19 -0.93 4.22 -9.35
C GLY A 19 -1.95 5.27 -8.91
N LEU A 20 -1.86 5.76 -7.67
CA LEU A 20 -2.67 6.87 -7.17
C LEU A 20 -2.53 8.12 -8.04
N PHE A 21 -1.31 8.57 -8.33
CA PHE A 21 -1.08 9.76 -9.14
C PHE A 21 -1.60 9.59 -10.56
N VAL A 22 -1.40 8.44 -11.19
CA VAL A 22 -1.92 8.15 -12.53
C VAL A 22 -3.44 8.21 -12.53
N ILE A 23 -4.13 7.62 -11.54
CA ILE A 23 -5.59 7.69 -11.40
C ILE A 23 -6.06 9.14 -11.28
N LEU A 24 -5.37 9.97 -10.49
CA LEU A 24 -5.70 11.39 -10.33
C LEU A 24 -5.55 12.19 -11.62
N CYS A 25 -4.62 11.82 -12.51
CA CYS A 25 -4.42 12.46 -13.81
C CYS A 25 -5.47 12.07 -14.86
N ILE A 26 -6.22 10.96 -14.68
CA ILE A 26 -7.24 10.51 -15.63
C ILE A 26 -8.53 11.32 -15.41
N PRO A 27 -9.16 11.87 -16.48
CA PRO A 27 -10.47 12.53 -16.37
C PRO A 27 -11.56 11.55 -15.92
N GLU A 28 -12.49 12.03 -15.08
CA GLU A 28 -13.59 11.22 -14.53
C GLU A 28 -14.49 10.58 -15.59
N ALA A 29 -14.60 11.19 -16.76
CA ALA A 29 -15.38 10.67 -17.89
C ALA A 29 -14.84 9.32 -18.45
N ARG A 30 -13.61 8.93 -18.07
CA ARG A 30 -12.96 7.71 -18.56
C ARG A 30 -12.86 6.64 -17.47
N GLN A 31 -13.99 6.27 -16.90
CA GLN A 31 -14.08 5.32 -15.79
C GLN A 31 -13.41 3.98 -16.10
N ASP A 32 -13.59 3.44 -17.31
CA ASP A 32 -12.97 2.18 -17.73
C ASP A 32 -11.44 2.24 -17.65
N LYS A 33 -10.83 3.36 -18.04
CA LYS A 33 -9.38 3.51 -17.95
C LYS A 33 -8.90 3.53 -16.49
N ILE A 34 -9.67 4.15 -15.61
CA ILE A 34 -9.36 4.16 -14.16
C ILE A 34 -9.36 2.73 -13.62
N LYS A 35 -10.40 1.94 -13.93
CA LYS A 35 -10.53 0.54 -13.51
C LYS A 35 -9.35 -0.31 -14.02
N TRP A 36 -8.99 -0.19 -15.31
CA TRP A 36 -7.87 -0.92 -15.90
C TRP A 36 -6.51 -0.51 -15.32
N VAL A 37 -6.26 0.77 -15.12
CA VAL A 37 -5.04 1.27 -14.49
C VAL A 37 -4.94 0.74 -13.06
N SER A 38 -6.05 0.77 -12.32
CA SER A 38 -6.10 0.23 -10.95
C SER A 38 -5.78 -1.26 -10.92
N ALA A 39 -6.32 -2.05 -11.86
CA ALA A 39 -6.04 -3.48 -11.96
C ALA A 39 -4.56 -3.76 -12.32
N VAL A 40 -3.97 -2.98 -13.21
CA VAL A 40 -2.55 -3.14 -13.58
C VAL A 40 -1.63 -2.83 -12.41
N PHE A 41 -1.80 -1.69 -11.73
CA PHE A 41 -0.93 -1.31 -10.61
C PHE A 41 -1.12 -2.22 -9.40
N SER A 42 -2.35 -2.62 -9.07
CA SER A 42 -2.59 -3.58 -7.99
C SER A 42 -2.02 -4.97 -8.33
N GLY A 43 -2.08 -5.38 -9.60
CA GLY A 43 -1.44 -6.60 -10.09
C GLY A 43 0.08 -6.56 -9.97
N ILE A 44 0.73 -5.45 -10.33
CA ILE A 44 2.17 -5.24 -10.13
C ILE A 44 2.53 -5.35 -8.65
N THR A 45 1.77 -4.69 -7.78
CA THR A 45 1.97 -4.74 -6.33
C THR A 45 1.84 -6.16 -5.79
N LEU A 46 0.84 -6.92 -6.25
CA LEU A 46 0.67 -8.33 -5.88
C LEU A 46 1.87 -9.17 -6.32
N VAL A 47 2.32 -9.03 -7.57
CA VAL A 47 3.49 -9.79 -8.09
C VAL A 47 4.74 -9.49 -7.26
N LEU A 48 4.99 -8.23 -6.90
CA LEU A 48 6.11 -7.84 -6.04
C LEU A 48 5.99 -8.46 -4.64
N SER A 49 4.79 -8.48 -4.05
CA SER A 49 4.53 -9.08 -2.74
C SER A 49 4.74 -10.61 -2.76
N VAL A 50 4.29 -11.28 -3.82
CA VAL A 50 4.55 -12.72 -4.03
C VAL A 50 6.03 -12.99 -4.20
N TYR A 51 6.73 -12.16 -4.99
CA TYR A 51 8.17 -12.29 -5.17
C TYR A 51 8.93 -12.18 -3.85
N LEU A 52 8.62 -11.16 -3.02
CA LEU A 52 9.22 -11.02 -1.69
C LEU A 52 8.98 -12.24 -0.82
N PHE A 53 7.76 -12.76 -0.83
CA PHE A 53 7.40 -13.94 -0.04
C PHE A 53 8.18 -15.19 -0.44
N LEU A 54 8.44 -15.36 -1.74
CA LEU A 54 9.21 -16.50 -2.27
C LEU A 54 10.73 -16.32 -2.14
N ALA A 55 11.20 -15.07 -2.21
CA ALA A 55 12.63 -14.74 -2.15
C ALA A 55 13.19 -14.69 -0.71
N TYR A 56 12.31 -14.68 0.30
CA TYR A 56 12.72 -14.66 1.71
C TYR A 56 13.39 -15.99 2.11
N ASP A 57 14.62 -15.90 2.62
CA ASP A 57 15.35 -17.05 3.10
C ASP A 57 14.97 -17.39 4.55
N LYS A 58 14.18 -18.45 4.70
CA LYS A 58 13.73 -18.96 6.00
C LYS A 58 14.85 -19.55 6.84
N SER A 59 15.97 -19.96 6.22
CA SER A 59 17.10 -20.59 6.94
C SER A 59 17.94 -19.56 7.70
N GLN A 60 18.06 -18.36 7.14
CA GLN A 60 18.78 -17.26 7.79
C GLN A 60 17.93 -16.58 8.87
N GLY A 61 16.60 -16.49 8.67
CA GLY A 61 15.71 -15.78 9.55
C GLY A 61 16.03 -14.28 9.68
N GLY A 62 15.40 -13.59 10.65
CA GLY A 62 15.70 -12.20 10.97
C GLY A 62 15.21 -11.21 9.91
N LEU A 63 15.76 -10.01 9.94
CA LEU A 63 15.39 -8.92 9.02
C LEU A 63 16.11 -9.09 7.68
N GLN A 64 15.33 -9.16 6.61
CA GLN A 64 15.83 -9.22 5.23
C GLN A 64 15.25 -8.05 4.42
N PHE A 65 15.83 -7.79 3.25
CA PHE A 65 15.45 -6.65 2.38
C PHE A 65 15.51 -5.31 3.11
N VAL A 66 16.50 -5.12 3.98
CA VAL A 66 16.63 -3.92 4.81
C VAL A 66 16.93 -2.70 3.95
N GLU A 67 16.08 -1.70 4.04
CA GLU A 67 16.22 -0.40 3.37
C GLU A 67 16.33 0.67 4.44
N LYS A 68 17.51 1.27 4.61
CA LYS A 68 17.79 2.25 5.66
C LYS A 68 18.26 3.56 5.09
N TYR A 69 17.51 4.63 5.42
CA TYR A 69 17.85 6.02 5.12
C TYR A 69 17.76 6.88 6.38
N GLN A 70 18.78 7.61 6.73
CA GLN A 70 18.69 8.63 7.75
C GLN A 70 17.92 9.83 7.18
N TRP A 71 16.77 10.15 7.78
CA TRP A 71 15.96 11.29 7.35
C TRP A 71 16.24 12.53 8.19
N VAL A 72 16.16 12.43 9.52
CA VAL A 72 16.43 13.55 10.43
C VAL A 72 17.37 13.07 11.54
N GLU A 73 18.67 13.35 11.36
CA GLU A 73 19.71 12.91 12.32
C GLU A 73 19.52 13.48 13.72
N SER A 74 19.09 14.75 13.84
CA SER A 74 18.90 15.44 15.11
C SER A 74 17.82 14.81 16.00
N PHE A 75 16.84 14.10 15.43
CA PHE A 75 15.78 13.39 16.16
C PHE A 75 15.94 11.87 16.12
N GLY A 76 16.98 11.36 15.50
CA GLY A 76 17.19 9.93 15.33
C GLY A 76 16.17 9.23 14.43
N ILE A 77 15.40 9.99 13.63
CA ILE A 77 14.37 9.44 12.76
C ILE A 77 15.02 8.83 11.52
N THR A 78 14.76 7.55 11.32
CA THR A 78 15.34 6.78 10.22
C THR A 78 14.22 6.13 9.41
N TYR A 79 14.22 6.35 8.11
CA TYR A 79 13.38 5.53 7.21
C TYR A 79 14.00 4.14 7.15
N LEU A 80 13.49 3.25 7.97
CA LEU A 80 13.94 1.87 8.09
C LEU A 80 12.80 0.94 7.74
N ASN A 81 12.88 0.33 6.57
CA ASN A 81 11.96 -0.70 6.14
C ASN A 81 12.70 -2.04 6.09
N ALA A 82 12.04 -3.09 6.54
CA ALA A 82 12.56 -4.44 6.47
C ALA A 82 11.44 -5.48 6.39
N ALA A 83 11.77 -6.64 5.86
CA ALA A 83 10.89 -7.80 5.88
C ALA A 83 11.41 -8.83 6.88
N ASP A 84 10.52 -9.33 7.74
CA ASP A 84 10.78 -10.44 8.65
C ASP A 84 9.77 -11.58 8.44
N GLY A 85 9.96 -12.70 9.13
CA GLY A 85 9.05 -13.84 9.02
C GLY A 85 7.62 -13.59 9.50
N PHE A 86 7.37 -12.49 10.24
CA PHE A 86 6.05 -12.12 10.74
C PHE A 86 5.34 -11.14 9.80
N ASN A 87 6.02 -10.08 9.36
CA ASN A 87 5.40 -9.06 8.50
C ASN A 87 5.24 -9.53 7.05
N LEU A 88 6.08 -10.43 6.60
CA LEU A 88 6.06 -10.93 5.23
C LEU A 88 4.72 -11.56 4.80
N PRO A 89 4.07 -12.46 5.58
CA PRO A 89 2.72 -12.91 5.30
C PRO A 89 1.69 -11.80 5.26
N MET A 90 1.84 -10.75 6.10
CA MET A 90 0.95 -9.59 6.11
C MET A 90 1.07 -8.77 4.83
N LEU A 91 2.30 -8.59 4.32
CA LEU A 91 2.55 -7.92 3.04
C LEU A 91 1.92 -8.69 1.88
N LEU A 92 2.06 -10.01 1.86
CA LEU A 92 1.44 -10.85 0.85
C LEU A 92 -0.09 -10.77 0.92
N LEU A 93 -0.66 -10.90 2.13
CA LEU A 93 -2.11 -10.79 2.34
C LEU A 93 -2.63 -9.43 1.87
N THR A 94 -1.94 -8.34 2.21
CA THR A 94 -2.30 -6.99 1.75
C THR A 94 -2.30 -6.90 0.22
N GLY A 95 -1.31 -7.47 -0.46
CA GLY A 95 -1.26 -7.53 -1.92
C GLY A 95 -2.43 -8.30 -2.53
N ILE A 96 -2.79 -9.46 -1.95
CA ILE A 96 -3.94 -10.26 -2.38
C ILE A 96 -5.25 -9.47 -2.20
N VAL A 97 -5.46 -8.90 -1.01
CA VAL A 97 -6.68 -8.12 -0.69
C VAL A 97 -6.76 -6.88 -1.58
N PHE A 98 -5.63 -6.22 -1.85
CA PHE A 98 -5.58 -5.07 -2.74
C PHE A 98 -6.07 -5.41 -4.15
N PHE A 99 -5.50 -6.45 -4.76
CA PHE A 99 -5.85 -6.86 -6.12
C PHE A 99 -7.29 -7.37 -6.20
N THR A 100 -7.70 -8.24 -5.28
CA THR A 100 -9.07 -8.77 -5.26
C THR A 100 -10.10 -7.68 -4.98
N GLY A 101 -9.77 -6.70 -4.13
CA GLY A 101 -10.63 -5.55 -3.87
C GLY A 101 -10.86 -4.68 -5.10
N VAL A 102 -9.82 -4.44 -5.91
CA VAL A 102 -9.99 -3.75 -7.21
C VAL A 102 -10.92 -4.52 -8.14
N LEU A 103 -10.78 -5.86 -8.22
CA LEU A 103 -11.65 -6.69 -9.05
C LEU A 103 -13.10 -6.74 -8.54
N THR A 104 -13.30 -6.82 -7.22
CA THR A 104 -14.63 -6.83 -6.60
C THR A 104 -15.39 -5.53 -6.86
N MET A 105 -14.68 -4.40 -6.89
CA MET A 105 -15.28 -3.08 -7.14
C MET A 105 -15.30 -2.71 -8.64
N TRP A 106 -15.18 -3.71 -9.53
CA TRP A 106 -15.19 -3.46 -10.98
C TRP A 106 -16.52 -2.87 -11.48
N GLU A 107 -17.63 -3.25 -10.88
CA GLU A 107 -18.98 -2.78 -11.24
C GLU A 107 -19.37 -1.46 -10.57
N LEU A 108 -18.44 -0.83 -9.81
CA LEU A 108 -18.70 0.45 -9.18
C LEU A 108 -18.89 1.53 -10.24
N ASP A 109 -20.03 2.29 -10.16
CA ASP A 109 -20.37 3.37 -11.08
C ASP A 109 -20.43 4.74 -10.41
N TYR A 110 -20.45 4.79 -9.06
CA TYR A 110 -20.55 6.01 -8.29
C TYR A 110 -19.19 6.50 -7.81
N ARG A 111 -18.77 7.70 -8.27
CA ARG A 111 -17.51 8.35 -7.87
C ARG A 111 -16.28 7.45 -7.97
N VAL A 112 -16.16 6.75 -9.08
CA VAL A 112 -15.14 5.70 -9.33
C VAL A 112 -13.72 6.20 -9.10
N LYS A 113 -13.38 7.40 -9.59
CA LYS A 113 -12.06 8.00 -9.46
C LYS A 113 -11.65 8.20 -8.00
N GLU A 114 -12.55 8.78 -7.22
CA GLU A 114 -12.29 9.07 -5.81
C GLU A 114 -12.17 7.79 -4.99
N PHE A 115 -13.02 6.79 -5.29
CA PHE A 115 -12.93 5.47 -4.65
C PHE A 115 -11.56 4.85 -4.84
N PHE A 116 -11.11 4.69 -6.08
CA PHE A 116 -9.83 4.07 -6.35
C PHE A 116 -8.65 4.90 -5.85
N ALA A 117 -8.73 6.23 -5.90
CA ALA A 117 -7.69 7.08 -5.33
C ALA A 117 -7.56 6.88 -3.81
N LEU A 118 -8.67 6.92 -3.07
CA LEU A 118 -8.67 6.66 -1.63
C LEU A 118 -8.25 5.24 -1.30
N TYR A 119 -8.65 4.26 -2.11
CA TYR A 119 -8.29 2.86 -1.91
C TYR A 119 -6.78 2.63 -2.09
N PHE A 120 -6.16 3.25 -3.11
CA PHE A 120 -4.71 3.22 -3.30
C PHE A 120 -3.95 3.89 -2.16
N LEU A 121 -4.45 5.03 -1.67
CA LEU A 121 -3.87 5.73 -0.53
C LEU A 121 -3.95 4.88 0.75
N LEU A 122 -5.10 4.25 1.00
CA LEU A 122 -5.29 3.32 2.12
C LEU A 122 -4.27 2.19 2.07
N VAL A 123 -4.16 1.53 0.93
CA VAL A 123 -3.27 0.37 0.77
C VAL A 123 -1.81 0.77 0.86
N ALA A 124 -1.42 1.93 0.33
CA ALA A 124 -0.06 2.47 0.51
C ALA A 124 0.26 2.68 1.99
N GLY A 125 -0.68 3.22 2.78
CA GLY A 125 -0.55 3.35 4.23
C GLY A 125 -0.38 2.01 4.95
N VAL A 126 -1.17 1.00 4.57
CA VAL A 126 -1.09 -0.36 5.15
C VAL A 126 0.25 -1.04 4.81
N PHE A 127 0.72 -0.95 3.57
CA PHE A 127 2.04 -1.46 3.22
C PHE A 127 3.15 -0.75 3.99
N GLY A 128 3.11 0.58 4.05
CA GLY A 128 4.07 1.37 4.81
C GLY A 128 4.09 0.99 6.29
N LEU A 129 2.93 0.77 6.90
CA LEU A 129 2.79 0.33 8.29
C LEU A 129 3.49 -1.02 8.54
N PHE A 130 3.23 -2.02 7.67
CA PHE A 130 3.81 -3.36 7.85
C PHE A 130 5.30 -3.44 7.53
N MET A 131 5.83 -2.57 6.68
CA MET A 131 7.25 -2.55 6.31
C MET A 131 8.11 -1.76 7.28
N SER A 132 7.54 -0.76 7.99
CA SER A 132 8.30 0.17 8.82
C SER A 132 8.77 -0.49 10.11
N MET A 133 10.05 -0.26 10.43
CA MET A 133 10.68 -0.66 11.69
C MET A 133 10.96 0.54 12.60
N ASP A 134 10.74 1.76 12.13
CA ASP A 134 10.86 2.99 12.90
C ASP A 134 9.49 3.43 13.43
N LEU A 135 9.40 3.69 14.73
CA LEU A 135 8.15 4.02 15.41
C LEU A 135 7.49 5.28 14.84
N PHE A 136 8.28 6.29 14.46
CA PHE A 136 7.76 7.51 13.85
C PHE A 136 7.04 7.21 12.54
N PHE A 137 7.66 6.43 11.65
CA PHE A 137 7.05 6.04 10.37
C PHE A 137 5.84 5.12 10.54
N ILE A 138 5.83 4.25 11.56
CA ILE A 138 4.65 3.44 11.90
C ILE A 138 3.45 4.35 12.19
N PHE A 139 3.62 5.39 13.01
CA PHE A 139 2.54 6.35 13.29
C PHE A 139 2.12 7.13 12.04
N VAL A 140 3.06 7.61 11.25
CA VAL A 140 2.75 8.33 10.00
C VAL A 140 1.94 7.47 9.05
N TRP A 141 2.35 6.23 8.80
CA TRP A 141 1.64 5.33 7.89
C TRP A 141 0.27 4.89 8.45
N TYR A 142 0.16 4.76 9.76
CA TYR A 142 -1.11 4.50 10.42
C TYR A 142 -2.10 5.64 10.17
N ASP A 143 -1.71 6.89 10.38
CA ASP A 143 -2.56 8.05 10.13
C ASP A 143 -2.91 8.18 8.64
N VAL A 144 -1.96 7.94 7.74
CA VAL A 144 -2.21 7.92 6.29
C VAL A 144 -3.24 6.86 5.89
N SER A 145 -3.33 5.73 6.59
CA SER A 145 -4.32 4.69 6.31
C SER A 145 -5.69 4.98 6.92
N LEU A 146 -5.76 5.61 8.09
CA LEU A 146 -7.01 5.92 8.77
C LEU A 146 -7.90 6.90 8.00
N PHE A 147 -7.31 7.97 7.48
CA PHE A 147 -8.04 9.01 6.78
C PHE A 147 -8.83 8.48 5.56
N PRO A 148 -8.22 7.77 4.59
CA PRO A 148 -8.98 7.23 3.47
C PRO A 148 -9.95 6.13 3.89
N MET A 149 -9.66 5.34 4.92
CA MET A 149 -10.57 4.33 5.44
C MET A 149 -11.87 4.96 5.95
N TYR A 150 -11.76 6.03 6.74
CA TYR A 150 -12.92 6.79 7.19
C TYR A 150 -13.77 7.29 6.03
N LEU A 151 -13.17 7.91 5.01
CA LEU A 151 -13.87 8.44 3.85
C LEU A 151 -14.53 7.33 3.01
N LEU A 152 -13.85 6.20 2.81
CA LEU A 152 -14.41 5.06 2.09
C LEU A 152 -15.68 4.52 2.78
N ILE A 153 -15.66 4.38 4.10
CA ILE A 153 -16.82 3.95 4.88
C ILE A 153 -17.92 5.00 4.84
N ALA A 154 -17.59 6.28 5.01
CA ALA A 154 -18.56 7.36 5.06
C ALA A 154 -19.32 7.58 3.73
N ILE A 155 -18.65 7.37 2.59
CA ILE A 155 -19.21 7.63 1.26
C ILE A 155 -19.87 6.37 0.66
N TRP A 156 -19.17 5.22 0.69
CA TRP A 156 -19.61 3.97 0.05
C TRP A 156 -20.12 2.91 1.03
N GLY A 157 -20.12 3.20 2.34
CA GLY A 157 -20.67 2.29 3.35
C GLY A 157 -22.15 2.00 3.17
N SER A 158 -22.64 0.96 3.83
CA SER A 158 -24.04 0.54 3.80
C SER A 158 -24.96 1.45 4.64
N THR A 159 -26.22 1.04 4.86
CA THR A 159 -27.33 1.83 5.46
C THR A 159 -27.05 2.47 6.83
N ARG A 160 -26.02 2.07 7.57
CA ARG A 160 -25.63 2.68 8.86
C ARG A 160 -24.18 3.17 8.84
N LYS A 161 -23.76 3.76 7.72
CA LYS A 161 -22.40 4.28 7.50
C LYS A 161 -21.94 5.31 8.53
N GLU A 162 -22.87 6.08 9.10
CA GLU A 162 -22.58 7.08 10.14
C GLU A 162 -22.08 6.45 11.45
N TYR A 163 -22.44 5.19 11.72
CA TYR A 163 -21.95 4.45 12.90
C TYR A 163 -20.67 3.65 12.63
N GLY A 164 -20.32 3.43 11.36
CA GLY A 164 -19.15 2.66 10.96
C GLY A 164 -17.90 3.51 10.69
N ALA A 165 -18.10 4.80 10.47
CA ALA A 165 -17.05 5.78 10.28
C ALA A 165 -16.78 6.51 11.61
#